data_5391781fdedf81d8b30889273bff7f21
#
_entry.id   5391781fdedf81d8b30889273bff7f21
#
_cell.length_a   1.000
_cell.length_b   1.000
_cell.length_c   1.000
_cell.angle_alpha   90.00
_cell.angle_beta   90.00
_cell.angle_gamma   90.00
#
_symmetry.space_group_name_H-M   'P 1'
#
loop_
_entity.id
_entity.type
_entity.pdbx_description
1 polymer ?
#
loop_
_entity_poly.entity_id
_entity_poly.type
_entity_poly.pdbx_seq_one_letter_code
_entity_poly.pdbx_strand_id
1 'polypeptide(L)'
;RRYFIKKKLLTFYFFSLKTAQNYENGLLNWHIMIYLITEFSTNNQHLHMPITANNPKRKSWLDVPSDSDFPIQNIPFGVFITKDDVITIGTRIGDYAIDLGALQQLNYFEGIELTDDMFMQDTLNDFISDGKKTWRLVRNRIADIFDTNNPKLRDNEEHKAIVVCKVVDVEMQLPVLIGDYTDFYSSKEHATNVGTMFRDPNNALLPNWLHIPVGYHGRSSTIVPSGIPVHRPMGQTLPNGESTPVFGPSRSIDFELEMGFITTDANIMGENIPVHEAEDYIFGMVLLNDWSARDIQKWEYVPLGPFLAKNFATSISPWIVTMDALEPFRIKGPKQDPNPLPYLQQKGKHAYDINLEVAIEPENAEATVISNSNFKYMYWSMSQQLAHHTSNGCRVNSGDMMGSGTISGPTPNSYGSMLELTWNGKNPIVMKDKSERKFINDNDTVIMKGFCKNNEVRIGFGEVSSKLLPPFVR
;
A
#
# COMPACT_ATOMS: atom_id res chain seq x y z
N ARG A 1 -0.33 -22.01 14.03
CA ARG A 1 -0.16 -23.46 14.33
C ARG A 1 1.06 -24.07 13.59
N ARG A 2 1.22 -23.87 12.26
CA ARG A 2 2.37 -24.40 11.47
C ARG A 2 3.74 -23.84 11.96
N TYR A 3 3.81 -22.57 12.31
CA TYR A 3 5.04 -21.93 12.82
C TYR A 3 5.46 -22.47 14.20
N PHE A 4 4.50 -22.75 15.08
CA PHE A 4 4.76 -23.40 16.38
C PHE A 4 5.27 -24.82 16.22
N ILE A 5 4.82 -25.54 15.20
CA ILE A 5 5.30 -26.90 14.86
C ILE A 5 6.74 -26.81 14.32
N LYS A 6 7.05 -25.85 13.42
CA LYS A 6 8.43 -25.64 12.90
C LYS A 6 9.41 -25.30 14.03
N LYS A 7 9.03 -24.45 14.97
CA LYS A 7 9.92 -24.08 16.10
C LYS A 7 10.13 -25.25 17.08
N LYS A 8 9.11 -26.06 17.36
CA LYS A 8 9.27 -27.29 18.15
C LYS A 8 10.15 -28.31 17.45
N LEU A 9 10.07 -28.44 16.14
CA LEU A 9 10.93 -29.35 15.36
C LEU A 9 12.40 -28.85 15.33
N LEU A 10 12.66 -27.56 15.15
CA LEU A 10 14.03 -27.01 15.23
C LEU A 10 14.61 -27.11 16.65
N THR A 11 13.84 -26.84 17.68
CA THR A 11 14.29 -26.98 19.08
C THR A 11 14.54 -28.46 19.42
N PHE A 12 13.70 -29.37 18.91
CA PHE A 12 13.91 -30.81 19.05
C PHE A 12 15.16 -31.27 18.27
N TYR A 13 15.43 -30.71 17.10
CA TYR A 13 16.61 -30.98 16.29
C TYR A 13 17.90 -30.53 16.97
N PHE A 14 17.95 -29.32 17.52
CA PHE A 14 19.11 -28.85 18.29
C PHE A 14 19.32 -29.62 19.60
N PHE A 15 18.23 -30.08 20.23
CA PHE A 15 18.34 -30.96 21.40
C PHE A 15 18.79 -32.38 21.03
N SER A 16 18.32 -32.91 19.91
CA SER A 16 18.71 -34.20 19.37
C SER A 16 20.16 -34.24 18.91
N LEU A 17 20.67 -33.13 18.29
CA LEU A 17 22.10 -33.02 17.93
C LEU A 17 23.02 -32.96 19.15
N LYS A 18 22.60 -32.39 20.27
CA LYS A 18 23.35 -32.40 21.53
C LYS A 18 23.34 -33.76 22.22
N THR A 19 22.33 -34.59 21.98
CA THR A 19 22.22 -35.95 22.54
C THR A 19 22.72 -37.03 21.60
N ALA A 20 22.88 -36.76 20.30
CA ALA A 20 23.29 -37.72 19.26
C ALA A 20 24.86 -37.98 19.23
N GLN A 21 25.60 -37.43 20.16
CA GLN A 21 27.03 -37.81 20.32
C GLN A 21 27.22 -39.25 20.86
N ASN A 22 26.14 -39.96 21.17
CA ASN A 22 26.22 -41.31 21.76
C ASN A 22 25.08 -42.23 21.34
N TYR A 23 24.76 -42.48 20.04
CA TYR A 23 23.98 -43.68 19.68
C TYR A 23 23.92 -43.93 18.15
N GLU A 24 24.10 -45.20 17.76
CA GLU A 24 23.99 -45.80 16.42
C GLU A 24 22.55 -45.76 15.88
N ASN A 25 22.12 -44.68 15.25
CA ASN A 25 20.86 -44.64 14.44
C ASN A 25 21.02 -43.72 13.24
N GLY A 26 21.94 -44.04 12.33
CA GLY A 26 22.18 -43.29 11.10
C GLY A 26 20.97 -43.21 10.14
N LEU A 27 20.08 -44.22 10.14
CA LEU A 27 18.96 -44.29 9.21
C LEU A 27 17.83 -43.32 9.53
N LEU A 28 17.50 -43.06 10.79
CA LEU A 28 16.49 -42.12 11.20
C LEU A 28 16.89 -40.67 10.88
N ASN A 29 18.14 -40.34 11.04
CA ASN A 29 18.68 -39.03 10.71
C ASN A 29 18.69 -38.74 9.20
N TRP A 30 18.91 -39.78 8.37
CA TRP A 30 18.85 -39.63 6.91
C TRP A 30 17.45 -39.37 6.40
N HIS A 31 16.42 -40.03 6.95
CA HIS A 31 15.02 -39.78 6.56
C HIS A 31 14.54 -38.38 6.96
N ILE A 32 14.91 -37.87 8.13
CA ILE A 32 14.62 -36.52 8.59
C ILE A 32 15.37 -35.51 7.73
N MET A 33 16.63 -35.75 7.39
CA MET A 33 17.41 -34.87 6.53
C MET A 33 16.91 -34.87 5.10
N ILE A 34 16.48 -36.01 4.56
CA ILE A 34 15.83 -36.09 3.23
C ILE A 34 14.47 -35.38 3.26
N TYR A 35 13.68 -35.51 4.30
CA TYR A 35 12.40 -34.82 4.47
C TYR A 35 12.61 -33.30 4.54
N LEU A 36 13.58 -32.83 5.32
CA LEU A 36 13.94 -31.40 5.39
C LEU A 36 14.53 -30.88 4.08
N ILE A 37 15.36 -31.66 3.38
CA ILE A 37 15.93 -31.28 2.07
C ILE A 37 14.82 -31.27 1.00
N THR A 38 13.86 -32.22 1.05
CA THR A 38 12.71 -32.20 0.14
C THR A 38 11.75 -31.04 0.44
N GLU A 39 11.46 -30.72 1.70
CA GLU A 39 10.70 -29.52 2.04
C GLU A 39 11.44 -28.21 1.66
N PHE A 40 12.77 -28.15 1.87
CA PHE A 40 13.58 -27.01 1.44
C PHE A 40 13.68 -26.89 -0.08
N SER A 41 13.77 -28.03 -0.78
CA SER A 41 13.80 -28.09 -2.26
C SER A 41 12.43 -27.77 -2.85
N THR A 42 11.33 -28.23 -2.25
CA THR A 42 9.97 -27.87 -2.68
C THR A 42 9.65 -26.40 -2.39
N ASN A 43 10.08 -25.82 -1.27
CA ASN A 43 9.96 -24.39 -1.01
C ASN A 43 10.75 -23.55 -2.02
N ASN A 44 11.97 -23.97 -2.41
CA ASN A 44 12.72 -23.24 -3.45
C ASN A 44 12.14 -23.41 -4.87
N GLN A 45 11.50 -24.54 -5.19
CA GLN A 45 10.80 -24.70 -6.48
C GLN A 45 9.53 -23.82 -6.59
N HIS A 46 8.90 -23.47 -5.46
CA HIS A 46 7.71 -22.61 -5.44
C HIS A 46 8.03 -21.11 -5.62
N LEU A 47 9.27 -20.67 -5.37
CA LEU A 47 9.73 -19.31 -5.69
C LEU A 47 9.80 -19.02 -7.20
N HIS A 48 9.74 -20.06 -8.04
CA HIS A 48 9.76 -19.96 -9.51
C HIS A 48 8.39 -20.17 -10.17
N MET A 49 7.28 -20.21 -9.40
CA MET A 49 5.95 -20.30 -9.99
C MET A 49 5.72 -19.09 -10.92
N PRO A 50 5.38 -19.29 -12.21
CA PRO A 50 5.15 -18.19 -13.14
C PRO A 50 3.93 -17.37 -12.74
N ILE A 51 3.98 -16.08 -12.97
CA ILE A 51 2.85 -15.16 -12.77
C ILE A 51 2.05 -15.14 -14.08
N THR A 52 1.22 -16.18 -14.29
CA THR A 52 0.50 -16.35 -15.56
C THR A 52 -0.59 -15.29 -15.78
N ALA A 53 -1.10 -14.70 -14.69
CA ALA A 53 -2.03 -13.58 -14.74
C ALA A 53 -1.45 -12.35 -15.46
N ASN A 54 -0.13 -12.16 -15.46
CA ASN A 54 0.53 -11.02 -16.12
C ASN A 54 0.69 -11.19 -17.65
N ASN A 55 0.25 -12.30 -18.23
CA ASN A 55 0.36 -12.49 -19.69
C ASN A 55 -0.37 -11.37 -20.44
N PRO A 56 0.33 -10.49 -21.20
CA PRO A 56 -0.30 -9.33 -21.84
C PRO A 56 -1.26 -9.72 -22.98
N LYS A 57 -1.16 -10.97 -23.50
CA LYS A 57 -2.06 -11.48 -24.53
C LYS A 57 -3.38 -12.01 -23.99
N ARG A 58 -3.48 -12.18 -22.65
CA ARG A 58 -4.70 -12.66 -22.00
C ARG A 58 -5.80 -11.60 -22.10
N LYS A 59 -7.01 -12.03 -22.46
CA LYS A 59 -8.20 -11.18 -22.53
C LYS A 59 -9.30 -11.75 -21.64
N SER A 60 -10.01 -10.86 -20.97
CA SER A 60 -11.22 -11.24 -20.23
C SER A 60 -12.41 -11.45 -21.16
N TRP A 61 -13.30 -12.37 -20.81
CA TRP A 61 -14.63 -12.47 -21.44
C TRP A 61 -15.60 -11.40 -20.92
N LEU A 62 -15.28 -10.73 -19.79
CA LEU A 62 -15.97 -9.50 -19.40
C LEU A 62 -15.54 -8.36 -20.33
N ASP A 63 -16.46 -7.46 -20.61
CA ASP A 63 -16.16 -6.25 -21.38
C ASP A 63 -15.31 -5.31 -20.54
N VAL A 64 -14.09 -5.04 -21.02
CA VAL A 64 -13.11 -4.18 -20.34
C VAL A 64 -12.70 -3.07 -21.29
N PRO A 65 -12.98 -1.79 -20.98
CA PRO A 65 -12.54 -0.65 -21.78
C PRO A 65 -11.02 -0.67 -21.98
N SER A 66 -10.56 -0.27 -23.18
CA SER A 66 -9.13 -0.32 -23.55
C SER A 66 -8.22 0.58 -22.71
N ASP A 67 -8.79 1.59 -22.07
CA ASP A 67 -8.13 2.55 -21.19
C ASP A 67 -8.39 2.26 -19.69
N SER A 68 -9.04 1.13 -19.38
CA SER A 68 -9.33 0.72 -18.00
C SER A 68 -8.05 0.48 -17.21
N ASP A 69 -8.05 0.94 -15.98
CA ASP A 69 -7.02 0.64 -14.97
C ASP A 69 -7.09 -0.80 -14.44
N PHE A 70 -8.17 -1.53 -14.78
CA PHE A 70 -8.46 -2.86 -14.23
C PHE A 70 -8.61 -3.94 -15.32
N PRO A 71 -7.62 -4.11 -16.22
CA PRO A 71 -7.61 -5.26 -17.11
C PRO A 71 -7.40 -6.55 -16.31
N ILE A 72 -7.59 -7.71 -16.96
CA ILE A 72 -7.37 -9.03 -16.36
C ILE A 72 -5.94 -9.23 -15.82
N GLN A 73 -4.98 -8.42 -16.22
CA GLN A 73 -3.62 -8.41 -15.70
C GLN A 73 -3.48 -7.73 -14.33
N ASN A 74 -4.47 -6.92 -13.90
CA ASN A 74 -4.43 -6.26 -12.60
C ASN A 74 -4.85 -7.23 -11.49
N ILE A 75 -6.14 -7.59 -11.44
CA ILE A 75 -6.72 -8.45 -10.39
C ILE A 75 -6.30 -7.98 -8.99
N PRO A 76 -6.69 -6.75 -8.58
CA PRO A 76 -6.46 -6.28 -7.22
C PRO A 76 -7.41 -6.97 -6.25
N PHE A 77 -7.13 -6.87 -4.96
CA PHE A 77 -8.01 -7.43 -3.92
C PHE A 77 -8.62 -6.30 -3.09
N GLY A 78 -9.86 -6.47 -2.67
CA GLY A 78 -10.59 -5.52 -1.85
C GLY A 78 -11.73 -6.19 -1.09
N VAL A 79 -12.43 -5.40 -0.29
CA VAL A 79 -13.63 -5.81 0.45
C VAL A 79 -14.76 -4.86 0.07
N PHE A 80 -15.94 -5.41 -0.15
CA PHE A 80 -17.12 -4.60 -0.47
C PHE A 80 -18.39 -5.20 0.10
N ILE A 81 -19.40 -4.34 0.24
CA ILE A 81 -20.77 -4.72 0.58
C ILE A 81 -21.57 -4.78 -0.71
N THR A 82 -22.27 -5.88 -0.93
CA THR A 82 -23.18 -6.06 -2.05
C THR A 82 -24.53 -5.35 -1.80
N LYS A 83 -25.39 -5.26 -2.82
CA LYS A 83 -26.76 -4.72 -2.67
C LYS A 83 -27.64 -5.47 -1.67
N ASP A 84 -27.29 -6.71 -1.38
CA ASP A 84 -27.99 -7.57 -0.42
C ASP A 84 -27.41 -7.49 1.00
N ASP A 85 -26.62 -6.43 1.28
CA ASP A 85 -25.95 -6.18 2.55
C ASP A 85 -24.97 -7.31 2.97
N VAL A 86 -24.38 -8.03 2.00
CA VAL A 86 -23.39 -9.07 2.26
C VAL A 86 -21.99 -8.48 2.11
N ILE A 87 -21.17 -8.58 3.17
CA ILE A 87 -19.73 -8.24 3.11
C ILE A 87 -19.01 -9.43 2.49
N THR A 88 -18.15 -9.15 1.52
CA THR A 88 -17.35 -10.19 0.85
C THR A 88 -15.98 -9.66 0.42
N ILE A 89 -15.01 -10.54 0.38
CA ILE A 89 -13.72 -10.30 -0.25
C ILE A 89 -13.89 -10.47 -1.76
N GLY A 90 -13.36 -9.52 -2.52
CA GLY A 90 -13.47 -9.59 -3.97
C GLY A 90 -12.29 -9.03 -4.73
N THR A 91 -12.45 -9.07 -6.05
CA THR A 91 -11.52 -8.47 -7.01
C THR A 91 -12.27 -7.64 -8.04
N ARG A 92 -11.52 -6.92 -8.89
CA ARG A 92 -12.08 -6.08 -9.93
C ARG A 92 -11.48 -6.41 -11.30
N ILE A 93 -12.34 -6.53 -12.32
CA ILE A 93 -11.97 -6.60 -13.74
C ILE A 93 -12.86 -5.63 -14.52
N GLY A 94 -12.27 -4.62 -15.15
CA GLY A 94 -13.01 -3.54 -15.79
C GLY A 94 -13.94 -2.81 -14.81
N ASP A 95 -15.23 -2.74 -15.16
CA ASP A 95 -16.27 -2.14 -14.34
C ASP A 95 -17.07 -3.18 -13.53
N TYR A 96 -16.47 -4.35 -13.32
CA TYR A 96 -17.10 -5.45 -12.59
C TYR A 96 -16.34 -5.75 -11.30
N ALA A 97 -17.10 -5.85 -10.21
CA ALA A 97 -16.67 -6.45 -8.96
C ALA A 97 -17.00 -7.95 -9.00
N ILE A 98 -16.10 -8.75 -8.48
CA ILE A 98 -16.16 -10.21 -8.52
C ILE A 98 -16.10 -10.72 -7.10
N ASP A 99 -17.11 -11.44 -6.67
CA ASP A 99 -17.22 -12.05 -5.35
C ASP A 99 -16.35 -13.32 -5.28
N LEU A 100 -15.27 -13.27 -4.52
CA LEU A 100 -14.37 -14.41 -4.32
C LEU A 100 -14.96 -15.42 -3.34
N GLY A 101 -15.79 -14.99 -2.39
CA GLY A 101 -16.54 -15.89 -1.51
C GLY A 101 -17.50 -16.79 -2.30
N ALA A 102 -18.26 -16.18 -3.22
CA ALA A 102 -19.13 -16.92 -4.13
C ALA A 102 -18.34 -17.89 -5.04
N LEU A 103 -17.19 -17.45 -5.60
CA LEU A 103 -16.32 -18.33 -6.38
C LEU A 103 -15.81 -19.52 -5.55
N GLN A 104 -15.48 -19.31 -4.29
CA GLN A 104 -15.03 -20.35 -3.38
C GLN A 104 -16.16 -21.36 -3.09
N GLN A 105 -17.34 -20.90 -2.74
CA GLN A 105 -18.53 -21.75 -2.49
C GLN A 105 -18.91 -22.59 -3.71
N LEU A 106 -18.73 -22.04 -4.92
CA LEU A 106 -18.99 -22.73 -6.18
C LEU A 106 -17.80 -23.59 -6.67
N ASN A 107 -16.80 -23.84 -5.81
CA ASN A 107 -15.63 -24.69 -6.07
C ASN A 107 -14.74 -24.25 -7.24
N TYR A 108 -14.67 -22.95 -7.57
CA TYR A 108 -13.75 -22.46 -8.61
C TYR A 108 -12.28 -22.42 -8.17
N PHE A 109 -12.01 -22.52 -6.88
CA PHE A 109 -10.64 -22.60 -6.32
C PHE A 109 -10.20 -24.04 -5.99
N GLU A 110 -10.92 -25.06 -6.49
CA GLU A 110 -10.54 -26.46 -6.30
C GLU A 110 -9.05 -26.70 -6.61
N GLY A 111 -8.36 -27.43 -5.71
CA GLY A 111 -6.92 -27.71 -5.81
C GLY A 111 -5.99 -26.62 -5.28
N ILE A 112 -6.51 -25.50 -4.77
CA ILE A 112 -5.77 -24.54 -3.97
C ILE A 112 -6.10 -24.79 -2.49
N GLU A 113 -5.05 -24.92 -1.66
CA GLU A 113 -5.23 -25.08 -0.20
C GLU A 113 -5.67 -23.75 0.41
N LEU A 114 -6.98 -23.60 0.64
CA LEU A 114 -7.62 -22.49 1.34
C LEU A 114 -8.43 -23.04 2.51
N THR A 115 -8.65 -22.23 3.56
CA THR A 115 -9.68 -22.54 4.56
C THR A 115 -11.07 -22.45 3.91
N ASP A 116 -12.06 -23.15 4.46
CA ASP A 116 -13.40 -23.26 3.84
C ASP A 116 -14.12 -21.90 3.72
N ASP A 117 -13.71 -20.91 4.51
CA ASP A 117 -14.32 -19.58 4.62
C ASP A 117 -13.35 -18.44 4.27
N MET A 118 -12.23 -18.72 3.58
CA MET A 118 -11.15 -17.76 3.33
C MET A 118 -11.64 -16.42 2.77
N PHE A 119 -12.56 -16.44 1.81
CA PHE A 119 -13.07 -15.23 1.14
C PHE A 119 -14.46 -14.80 1.64
N MET A 120 -14.97 -15.40 2.71
CA MET A 120 -16.20 -15.02 3.40
C MET A 120 -15.94 -14.18 4.66
N GLN A 121 -14.70 -13.72 4.83
CA GLN A 121 -14.29 -12.82 5.90
C GLN A 121 -14.61 -11.36 5.52
N ASP A 122 -14.66 -10.50 6.51
CA ASP A 122 -14.85 -9.05 6.35
C ASP A 122 -13.54 -8.28 6.13
N THR A 123 -12.40 -8.96 6.12
CA THR A 123 -11.06 -8.39 5.84
C THR A 123 -10.15 -9.42 5.14
N LEU A 124 -9.13 -8.91 4.45
CA LEU A 124 -8.13 -9.73 3.75
C LEU A 124 -7.03 -10.31 4.66
N ASN A 125 -7.02 -10.00 5.96
CA ASN A 125 -5.89 -10.33 6.85
C ASN A 125 -5.54 -11.83 6.84
N ASP A 126 -6.52 -12.73 6.89
CA ASP A 126 -6.28 -14.17 6.88
C ASP A 126 -5.72 -14.64 5.54
N PHE A 127 -6.25 -14.13 4.42
CA PHE A 127 -5.72 -14.42 3.09
C PHE A 127 -4.28 -13.91 2.93
N ILE A 128 -3.99 -12.71 3.45
CA ILE A 128 -2.64 -12.14 3.42
C ILE A 128 -1.68 -12.99 4.26
N SER A 129 -2.11 -13.52 5.41
CA SER A 129 -1.31 -14.41 6.26
C SER A 129 -0.93 -15.74 5.60
N ASP A 130 -1.67 -16.19 4.60
CA ASP A 130 -1.37 -17.43 3.85
C ASP A 130 -0.11 -17.30 2.96
N GLY A 131 0.33 -16.09 2.70
CA GLY A 131 1.63 -15.78 2.08
C GLY A 131 1.65 -15.84 0.55
N LYS A 132 2.76 -15.40 0.00
CA LYS A 132 2.97 -15.11 -1.43
C LYS A 132 2.62 -16.26 -2.38
N LYS A 133 2.83 -17.50 -1.97
CA LYS A 133 2.48 -18.69 -2.78
C LYS A 133 0.98 -18.76 -3.02
N THR A 134 0.19 -18.63 -1.96
CA THR A 134 -1.28 -18.71 -2.03
C THR A 134 -1.84 -17.52 -2.81
N TRP A 135 -1.34 -16.30 -2.58
CA TRP A 135 -1.75 -15.12 -3.33
C TRP A 135 -1.58 -15.29 -4.85
N ARG A 136 -0.42 -15.82 -5.27
CA ARG A 136 -0.11 -16.06 -6.69
C ARG A 136 -0.99 -17.15 -7.29
N LEU A 137 -1.23 -18.23 -6.56
CA LEU A 137 -2.13 -19.30 -7.00
C LEU A 137 -3.55 -18.79 -7.23
N VAL A 138 -4.09 -18.05 -6.26
CA VAL A 138 -5.42 -17.46 -6.35
C VAL A 138 -5.52 -16.47 -7.50
N ARG A 139 -4.57 -15.53 -7.60
CA ARG A 139 -4.55 -14.53 -8.67
C ARG A 139 -4.46 -15.17 -10.05
N ASN A 140 -3.60 -16.17 -10.24
CA ASN A 140 -3.49 -16.92 -11.48
C ASN A 140 -4.80 -17.67 -11.80
N ARG A 141 -5.45 -18.28 -10.79
CA ARG A 141 -6.72 -18.98 -10.95
C ARG A 141 -7.85 -18.02 -11.36
N ILE A 142 -7.93 -16.82 -10.75
CA ILE A 142 -8.90 -15.79 -11.15
C ILE A 142 -8.68 -15.41 -12.62
N ALA A 143 -7.44 -15.17 -13.03
CA ALA A 143 -7.11 -14.90 -14.42
C ALA A 143 -7.54 -16.02 -15.36
N ASP A 144 -7.41 -17.29 -14.95
CA ASP A 144 -7.84 -18.44 -15.74
C ASP A 144 -9.37 -18.52 -15.84
N ILE A 145 -10.10 -18.27 -14.75
CA ILE A 145 -11.58 -18.29 -14.72
C ILE A 145 -12.16 -17.23 -15.66
N PHE A 146 -11.55 -16.05 -15.69
CA PHE A 146 -12.04 -14.92 -16.50
C PHE A 146 -11.41 -14.82 -17.89
N ASP A 147 -10.53 -15.74 -18.27
CA ASP A 147 -9.95 -15.81 -19.62
C ASP A 147 -11.02 -16.09 -20.69
N THR A 148 -10.96 -15.38 -21.81
CA THR A 148 -11.89 -15.55 -22.96
C THR A 148 -12.01 -17.01 -23.43
N ASN A 149 -10.95 -17.79 -23.29
CA ASN A 149 -10.93 -19.19 -23.72
C ASN A 149 -11.49 -20.17 -22.68
N ASN A 150 -11.85 -19.71 -21.48
CA ASN A 150 -12.38 -20.55 -20.41
C ASN A 150 -13.92 -20.45 -20.36
N PRO A 151 -14.67 -21.52 -20.77
CA PRO A 151 -16.12 -21.49 -20.76
C PRO A 151 -16.75 -21.77 -19.39
N LYS A 152 -15.99 -22.23 -18.41
CA LYS A 152 -16.52 -22.83 -17.16
C LYS A 152 -17.45 -21.86 -16.40
N LEU A 153 -17.04 -20.61 -16.21
CA LEU A 153 -17.90 -19.56 -15.62
C LEU A 153 -18.58 -18.74 -16.72
N ARG A 154 -17.87 -18.44 -17.83
CA ARG A 154 -18.37 -17.64 -18.93
C ARG A 154 -19.75 -18.08 -19.43
N ASP A 155 -19.91 -19.39 -19.62
CA ASP A 155 -21.12 -19.99 -20.22
C ASP A 155 -22.13 -20.50 -19.16
N ASN A 156 -21.88 -20.26 -17.87
CA ASN A 156 -22.78 -20.60 -16.76
C ASN A 156 -23.48 -19.35 -16.25
N GLU A 157 -24.68 -19.08 -16.77
CA GLU A 157 -25.45 -17.86 -16.44
C GLU A 157 -25.84 -17.79 -14.96
N GLU A 158 -26.16 -18.93 -14.33
CA GLU A 158 -26.52 -19.01 -12.91
C GLU A 158 -25.35 -18.59 -12.02
N HIS A 159 -24.16 -19.16 -12.23
CA HIS A 159 -22.96 -18.81 -11.47
C HIS A 159 -22.51 -17.39 -11.73
N LYS A 160 -22.60 -16.89 -12.99
CA LYS A 160 -22.28 -15.49 -13.31
C LYS A 160 -23.14 -14.49 -12.55
N ALA A 161 -24.43 -14.77 -12.45
CA ALA A 161 -25.36 -13.89 -11.75
C ALA A 161 -25.06 -13.78 -10.24
N ILE A 162 -24.43 -14.80 -9.66
CA ILE A 162 -24.02 -14.82 -8.25
C ILE A 162 -22.65 -14.12 -8.07
N VAL A 163 -21.70 -14.41 -8.98
CA VAL A 163 -20.28 -14.04 -8.82
C VAL A 163 -19.97 -12.61 -9.27
N VAL A 164 -20.68 -12.10 -10.31
CA VAL A 164 -20.30 -10.87 -11.00
C VAL A 164 -21.36 -9.77 -10.81
N CYS A 165 -20.96 -8.64 -10.27
CA CYS A 165 -21.80 -7.44 -10.17
C CYS A 165 -21.06 -6.22 -10.75
N LYS A 166 -21.76 -5.09 -10.92
CA LYS A 166 -21.12 -3.84 -11.33
C LYS A 166 -20.46 -3.16 -10.13
N VAL A 167 -19.29 -2.53 -10.34
CA VAL A 167 -18.58 -1.78 -9.27
C VAL A 167 -19.47 -0.64 -8.70
N VAL A 168 -20.32 -0.03 -9.52
CA VAL A 168 -21.24 1.03 -9.06
C VAL A 168 -22.37 0.51 -8.16
N ASP A 169 -22.52 -0.79 -8.05
CA ASP A 169 -23.57 -1.46 -7.29
C ASP A 169 -23.06 -1.99 -5.94
N VAL A 170 -21.79 -1.75 -5.60
CA VAL A 170 -21.18 -2.18 -4.35
C VAL A 170 -20.62 -1.00 -3.58
N GLU A 171 -20.55 -1.15 -2.25
CA GLU A 171 -19.93 -0.17 -1.35
C GLU A 171 -18.58 -0.70 -0.87
N MET A 172 -17.50 -0.01 -1.25
CA MET A 172 -16.15 -0.41 -0.88
C MET A 172 -15.87 -0.16 0.60
N GLN A 173 -15.19 -1.12 1.23
CA GLN A 173 -14.76 -1.07 2.63
C GLN A 173 -13.24 -0.97 2.73
N LEU A 174 -12.71 -0.76 3.96
CA LEU A 174 -11.27 -0.97 4.20
C LEU A 174 -10.92 -2.42 3.87
N PRO A 175 -9.90 -2.65 3.04
CA PRO A 175 -9.59 -4.02 2.58
C PRO A 175 -8.97 -4.89 3.69
N VAL A 176 -8.39 -4.27 4.72
CA VAL A 176 -7.71 -4.92 5.83
C VAL A 176 -8.04 -4.26 7.15
N LEU A 177 -8.02 -5.03 8.23
CA LEU A 177 -7.91 -4.49 9.58
C LEU A 177 -6.46 -4.05 9.80
N ILE A 178 -6.24 -2.73 9.81
CA ILE A 178 -4.91 -2.14 10.00
C ILE A 178 -4.61 -2.09 11.50
N GLY A 179 -3.70 -2.96 11.95
CA GLY A 179 -3.27 -3.01 13.35
C GLY A 179 -2.36 -1.83 13.69
N ASP A 180 -1.27 -1.71 12.95
CA ASP A 180 -0.27 -0.65 13.08
C ASP A 180 -0.07 0.10 11.76
N TYR A 181 0.22 1.39 11.88
CA TYR A 181 0.56 2.26 10.76
C TYR A 181 1.89 2.96 11.03
N THR A 182 2.83 2.81 10.12
CA THR A 182 4.10 3.55 10.12
C THR A 182 4.18 4.40 8.88
N ASP A 183 4.43 5.69 9.04
CA ASP A 183 4.65 6.59 7.93
C ASP A 183 6.11 7.00 7.83
N PHE A 184 6.65 6.92 6.60
CA PHE A 184 8.02 7.25 6.28
C PHE A 184 8.15 8.65 5.66
N TYR A 185 9.37 9.05 5.39
CA TYR A 185 9.74 10.34 4.81
C TYR A 185 10.79 10.14 3.71
N SER A 186 10.44 9.32 2.71
CA SER A 186 11.44 8.69 1.81
C SER A 186 11.69 9.38 0.47
N SER A 187 11.02 10.51 0.16
CA SER A 187 11.31 11.35 -1.00
C SER A 187 12.38 12.38 -0.71
N LYS A 188 13.48 12.31 -1.47
CA LYS A 188 14.59 13.28 -1.32
C LYS A 188 14.18 14.69 -1.73
N GLU A 189 13.40 14.79 -2.78
CA GLU A 189 12.87 16.06 -3.30
C GLU A 189 11.98 16.73 -2.26
N HIS A 190 11.00 15.99 -1.71
CA HIS A 190 10.12 16.48 -0.65
C HIS A 190 10.92 16.94 0.58
N ALA A 191 11.80 16.08 1.08
CA ALA A 191 12.62 16.38 2.25
C ALA A 191 13.52 17.61 2.05
N THR A 192 14.06 17.80 0.84
CA THR A 192 14.87 18.94 0.46
C THR A 192 14.01 20.21 0.38
N ASN A 193 12.85 20.17 -0.28
CA ASN A 193 11.95 21.31 -0.43
C ASN A 193 11.48 21.83 0.94
N VAL A 194 10.95 20.92 1.78
CA VAL A 194 10.51 21.26 3.14
C VAL A 194 11.67 21.79 3.98
N GLY A 195 12.83 21.12 3.89
CA GLY A 195 14.03 21.59 4.57
C GLY A 195 14.47 22.98 4.16
N THR A 196 14.42 23.29 2.88
CA THR A 196 14.74 24.62 2.33
C THR A 196 13.76 25.70 2.81
N MET A 197 12.49 25.38 3.00
CA MET A 197 11.49 26.34 3.49
C MET A 197 11.67 26.69 4.97
N PHE A 198 12.16 25.76 5.79
CA PHE A 198 12.16 25.89 7.25
C PHE A 198 13.55 25.91 7.89
N ARG A 199 14.61 25.64 7.12
CA ARG A 199 16.01 25.58 7.57
C ARG A 199 16.92 26.34 6.59
N ASP A 200 18.22 26.30 6.85
CA ASP A 200 19.24 26.76 5.90
C ASP A 200 19.19 25.91 4.62
N PRO A 201 19.00 26.53 3.44
CA PRO A 201 18.95 25.79 2.15
C PRO A 201 20.19 24.92 1.88
N ASN A 202 21.36 25.31 2.41
CA ASN A 202 22.60 24.54 2.26
C ASN A 202 22.62 23.29 3.16
N ASN A 203 21.74 23.22 4.17
CA ASN A 203 21.59 22.12 5.12
C ASN A 203 20.10 21.68 5.19
N ALA A 204 19.44 21.59 4.04
CA ALA A 204 18.03 21.26 3.96
C ALA A 204 17.72 19.87 4.53
N LEU A 205 18.55 18.86 4.26
CA LEU A 205 18.40 17.51 4.81
C LEU A 205 19.07 17.40 6.19
N LEU A 206 18.38 16.74 7.13
CA LEU A 206 19.00 16.36 8.41
C LEU A 206 20.08 15.31 8.19
N PRO A 207 21.13 15.25 9.04
CA PRO A 207 22.27 14.36 8.83
C PRO A 207 21.92 12.88 8.69
N ASN A 208 20.87 12.40 9.37
CA ASN A 208 20.42 11.01 9.35
C ASN A 208 19.62 10.65 8.08
N TRP A 209 19.05 11.64 7.38
CA TRP A 209 18.10 11.39 6.28
C TRP A 209 18.69 10.56 5.13
N LEU A 210 19.98 10.79 4.78
CA LEU A 210 20.68 10.06 3.72
C LEU A 210 21.19 8.68 4.18
N HIS A 211 21.01 8.33 5.45
CA HIS A 211 21.55 7.10 6.03
C HIS A 211 20.48 6.07 6.43
N ILE A 212 19.27 6.54 6.73
CA ILE A 212 18.14 5.70 7.15
C ILE A 212 16.84 6.20 6.51
N PRO A 213 15.89 5.31 6.21
CA PRO A 213 14.51 5.71 5.96
C PRO A 213 13.89 6.19 7.28
N VAL A 214 13.75 7.51 7.42
CA VAL A 214 13.14 8.13 8.60
C VAL A 214 11.64 7.88 8.57
N GLY A 215 11.05 7.52 9.71
CA GLY A 215 9.63 7.27 9.85
C GLY A 215 9.12 7.60 11.24
N TYR A 216 7.80 7.61 11.41
CA TYR A 216 7.12 7.80 12.69
C TYR A 216 5.91 6.86 12.79
N HIS A 217 5.40 6.66 14.01
CA HIS A 217 4.21 5.88 14.24
C HIS A 217 2.96 6.71 13.91
N GLY A 218 2.27 6.33 12.84
CA GLY A 218 1.01 6.92 12.42
C GLY A 218 -0.18 6.42 13.23
N ARG A 219 -1.36 6.95 12.94
CA ARG A 219 -2.59 6.59 13.61
C ARG A 219 -3.46 5.68 12.73
N SER A 220 -3.55 4.39 13.08
CA SER A 220 -4.35 3.43 12.31
C SER A 220 -5.87 3.66 12.43
N SER A 221 -6.37 4.12 13.59
CA SER A 221 -7.81 4.24 13.87
C SER A 221 -8.54 5.33 13.05
N THR A 222 -7.85 6.15 12.30
CA THR A 222 -8.40 7.22 11.44
C THR A 222 -8.06 7.03 9.97
N ILE A 223 -7.62 5.82 9.61
CA ILE A 223 -7.50 5.42 8.21
C ILE A 223 -8.90 5.06 7.69
N VAL A 224 -9.29 5.65 6.58
CA VAL A 224 -10.60 5.49 5.95
C VAL A 224 -10.47 5.16 4.46
N PRO A 225 -11.43 4.44 3.87
CA PRO A 225 -11.43 4.22 2.42
C PRO A 225 -11.77 5.49 1.67
N SER A 226 -11.39 5.55 0.39
CA SER A 226 -11.81 6.56 -0.58
C SER A 226 -13.33 6.75 -0.56
N GLY A 227 -13.79 7.99 -0.69
CA GLY A 227 -15.21 8.36 -0.64
C GLY A 227 -15.67 8.90 0.72
N ILE A 228 -14.99 8.56 1.80
CA ILE A 228 -15.30 9.07 3.13
C ILE A 228 -14.81 10.52 3.26
N PRO A 229 -15.70 11.49 3.62
CA PRO A 229 -15.28 12.86 3.82
C PRO A 229 -14.47 13.03 5.13
N VAL A 230 -13.60 14.04 5.14
CA VAL A 230 -12.72 14.37 6.27
C VAL A 230 -13.11 15.72 6.85
N HIS A 231 -13.28 15.81 8.16
CA HIS A 231 -13.52 17.09 8.82
C HIS A 231 -12.23 17.86 9.09
N ARG A 232 -12.26 19.19 8.84
CA ARG A 232 -11.17 20.08 9.22
C ARG A 232 -10.89 19.95 10.73
N PRO A 233 -9.65 19.62 11.14
CA PRO A 233 -9.33 19.42 12.55
C PRO A 233 -9.26 20.73 13.34
N MET A 234 -9.55 20.62 14.62
CA MET A 234 -9.32 21.66 15.61
C MET A 234 -7.98 21.40 16.31
N GLY A 235 -7.25 22.46 16.63
CA GLY A 235 -5.99 22.33 17.36
C GLY A 235 -5.43 23.65 17.86
N GLN A 236 -4.32 23.59 18.60
CA GLN A 236 -3.57 24.77 18.96
C GLN A 236 -2.65 25.19 17.81
N THR A 237 -2.59 26.48 17.59
CA THR A 237 -1.64 27.11 16.67
C THR A 237 -1.02 28.35 17.32
N LEU A 238 0.21 28.68 16.93
CA LEU A 238 0.82 29.97 17.30
C LEU A 238 0.82 30.89 16.10
N PRO A 239 -0.05 31.92 16.07
CA PRO A 239 -0.06 32.90 14.96
C PRO A 239 1.29 33.61 14.83
N ASN A 240 1.66 33.99 13.61
CA ASN A 240 2.93 34.67 13.35
C ASN A 240 2.98 36.00 14.12
N GLY A 241 4.04 36.21 14.87
CA GLY A 241 4.27 37.43 15.66
C GLY A 241 3.60 37.43 17.04
N GLU A 242 2.81 36.41 17.36
CA GLU A 242 2.18 36.28 18.68
C GLU A 242 3.02 35.41 19.62
N SER A 243 2.88 35.64 20.93
CA SER A 243 3.51 34.85 21.96
C SER A 243 2.55 33.90 22.67
N THR A 244 1.26 34.05 22.40
CA THR A 244 0.19 33.22 23.01
C THR A 244 -0.48 32.35 21.95
N PRO A 245 -0.56 31.02 22.15
CA PRO A 245 -1.25 30.14 21.22
C PRO A 245 -2.77 30.37 21.28
N VAL A 246 -3.44 30.03 20.18
CA VAL A 246 -4.89 30.02 20.07
C VAL A 246 -5.38 28.64 19.72
N PHE A 247 -6.57 28.27 20.21
CA PHE A 247 -7.25 27.03 19.85
C PHE A 247 -8.36 27.33 18.79
N GLY A 248 -8.37 26.59 17.70
CA GLY A 248 -9.35 26.81 16.64
C GLY A 248 -9.16 25.83 15.47
N PRO A 249 -9.96 26.01 14.40
CA PRO A 249 -9.80 25.19 13.20
C PRO A 249 -8.48 25.49 12.50
N SER A 250 -7.83 24.45 11.97
CA SER A 250 -6.64 24.61 11.14
C SER A 250 -6.93 25.49 9.92
N ARG A 251 -6.00 26.39 9.59
CA ARG A 251 -6.08 27.29 8.44
C ARG A 251 -5.26 26.80 7.24
N SER A 252 -4.49 25.74 7.42
CA SER A 252 -3.52 25.26 6.42
C SER A 252 -3.65 23.74 6.24
N ILE A 253 -4.83 23.31 5.75
CA ILE A 253 -5.05 21.90 5.41
C ILE A 253 -4.40 21.56 4.09
N ASP A 254 -3.65 20.48 4.10
CA ASP A 254 -2.84 19.97 3.00
C ASP A 254 -3.15 18.50 2.74
N PHE A 255 -2.87 18.03 1.56
CA PHE A 255 -2.76 16.63 1.22
C PHE A 255 -1.27 16.22 1.19
N GLU A 256 -0.99 14.95 1.37
CA GLU A 256 0.28 14.35 0.98
C GLU A 256 0.02 13.17 0.05
N LEU A 257 0.53 13.31 -1.20
CA LEU A 257 0.47 12.25 -2.20
C LEU A 257 1.44 11.14 -1.84
N GLU A 258 0.91 9.98 -1.52
CA GLU A 258 1.68 8.82 -1.07
C GLU A 258 1.20 7.52 -1.69
N MET A 259 2.01 6.49 -1.51
CA MET A 259 1.63 5.09 -1.65
C MET A 259 1.80 4.40 -0.30
N GLY A 260 0.82 3.57 0.05
CA GLY A 260 0.93 2.66 1.19
C GLY A 260 1.19 1.24 0.71
N PHE A 261 1.98 0.46 1.46
CA PHE A 261 2.07 -0.98 1.25
C PHE A 261 1.57 -1.76 2.45
N ILE A 262 0.94 -2.90 2.17
CA ILE A 262 0.33 -3.78 3.18
C ILE A 262 1.22 -5.00 3.38
N THR A 263 1.53 -5.30 4.65
CA THR A 263 2.41 -6.39 5.01
C THR A 263 1.65 -7.68 5.38
N THR A 264 2.35 -8.81 5.32
CA THR A 264 1.91 -10.08 5.91
C THR A 264 2.60 -10.32 7.26
N ASP A 265 2.22 -11.36 7.97
CA ASP A 265 2.95 -11.86 9.15
C ASP A 265 4.38 -12.19 8.77
N ALA A 266 5.33 -11.37 9.19
CA ALA A 266 6.67 -11.38 8.64
C ALA A 266 7.70 -11.98 9.60
N ASN A 267 7.68 -11.56 10.87
CA ASN A 267 8.70 -11.94 11.85
C ASN A 267 8.10 -12.14 13.23
N ILE A 268 8.82 -12.80 14.09
CA ILE A 268 8.55 -12.79 15.53
C ILE A 268 9.32 -11.65 16.19
N MET A 269 8.84 -11.18 17.33
CA MET A 269 9.53 -10.14 18.10
C MET A 269 10.97 -10.55 18.40
N GLY A 270 11.92 -9.67 18.07
CA GLY A 270 13.36 -9.88 18.18
C GLY A 270 14.06 -10.33 16.88
N GLU A 271 13.32 -10.73 15.85
CA GLU A 271 13.86 -11.07 14.53
C GLU A 271 13.74 -9.89 13.57
N ASN A 272 14.76 -9.66 12.73
CA ASN A 272 14.72 -8.69 11.65
C ASN A 272 14.39 -9.34 10.31
N ILE A 273 13.86 -8.56 9.38
CA ILE A 273 13.65 -8.97 7.99
C ILE A 273 14.81 -8.42 7.14
N PRO A 274 15.63 -9.29 6.51
CA PRO A 274 16.69 -8.83 5.62
C PRO A 274 16.13 -8.08 4.40
N VAL A 275 16.81 -7.04 3.94
CA VAL A 275 16.35 -6.18 2.84
C VAL A 275 16.09 -6.93 1.53
N HIS A 276 16.80 -8.03 1.28
CA HIS A 276 16.63 -8.85 0.07
C HIS A 276 15.46 -9.83 0.15
N GLU A 277 14.88 -10.03 1.34
CA GLU A 277 13.68 -10.86 1.58
C GLU A 277 12.44 -9.99 1.81
N ALA A 278 12.62 -8.70 2.13
CA ALA A 278 11.56 -7.82 2.61
C ALA A 278 10.33 -7.77 1.68
N GLU A 279 10.55 -7.84 0.35
CA GLU A 279 9.45 -7.80 -0.60
C GLU A 279 8.54 -9.05 -0.56
N ASP A 280 9.05 -10.19 -0.08
CA ASP A 280 8.23 -11.40 0.07
C ASP A 280 7.19 -11.26 1.18
N TYR A 281 7.36 -10.25 2.03
CA TYR A 281 6.44 -9.89 3.12
C TYR A 281 5.53 -8.70 2.80
N ILE A 282 5.52 -8.24 1.55
CA ILE A 282 4.64 -7.18 1.07
C ILE A 282 3.58 -7.80 0.16
N PHE A 283 2.31 -7.72 0.55
CA PHE A 283 1.20 -8.24 -0.25
C PHE A 283 0.94 -7.39 -1.48
N GLY A 284 0.85 -6.07 -1.30
CA GLY A 284 0.53 -5.14 -2.37
C GLY A 284 0.53 -3.71 -1.90
N MET A 285 0.08 -2.81 -2.78
CA MET A 285 0.09 -1.37 -2.58
C MET A 285 -1.29 -0.75 -2.79
N VAL A 286 -1.51 0.38 -2.11
CA VAL A 286 -2.66 1.28 -2.26
C VAL A 286 -2.19 2.71 -2.48
N LEU A 287 -3.03 3.56 -3.09
CA LEU A 287 -2.87 5.02 -3.01
C LEU A 287 -3.18 5.48 -1.59
N LEU A 288 -2.49 6.51 -1.13
CA LEU A 288 -2.65 7.06 0.19
C LEU A 288 -2.61 8.59 0.15
N ASN A 289 -3.54 9.23 0.85
CA ASN A 289 -3.50 10.65 1.18
C ASN A 289 -3.31 10.81 2.69
N ASP A 290 -2.13 11.26 3.12
CA ASP A 290 -1.88 11.60 4.52
C ASP A 290 -2.26 13.07 4.76
N TRP A 291 -3.51 13.29 5.19
CA TRP A 291 -4.04 14.62 5.46
C TRP A 291 -3.23 15.34 6.52
N SER A 292 -2.89 16.60 6.27
CA SER A 292 -1.98 17.37 7.11
C SER A 292 -2.56 18.74 7.49
N ALA A 293 -2.48 19.10 8.76
CA ALA A 293 -2.80 20.43 9.27
C ALA A 293 -1.49 21.17 9.56
N ARG A 294 -0.96 21.91 8.58
CA ARG A 294 0.42 22.45 8.61
C ARG A 294 0.67 23.47 9.70
N ASP A 295 -0.32 24.27 10.05
CA ASP A 295 -0.22 25.25 11.13
C ASP A 295 -0.21 24.60 12.51
N ILE A 296 -1.01 23.54 12.72
CA ILE A 296 -0.95 22.72 13.94
C ILE A 296 0.39 21.98 13.98
N GLN A 297 0.83 21.37 12.86
CA GLN A 297 2.11 20.67 12.76
C GLN A 297 3.27 21.56 13.18
N LYS A 298 3.32 22.80 12.66
CA LYS A 298 4.38 23.77 12.98
C LYS A 298 4.50 24.05 14.47
N TRP A 299 3.39 24.03 15.22
CA TRP A 299 3.36 24.33 16.63
C TRP A 299 3.75 23.14 17.52
N GLU A 300 3.28 21.93 17.19
CA GLU A 300 3.39 20.81 18.12
C GLU A 300 4.43 19.72 17.76
N TYR A 301 5.05 19.76 16.56
CA TYR A 301 5.90 18.64 16.10
C TYR A 301 7.20 18.45 16.89
N VAL A 302 7.64 19.45 17.62
CA VAL A 302 8.84 19.38 18.47
C VAL A 302 8.39 19.17 19.92
N PRO A 303 8.94 18.19 20.65
CA PRO A 303 10.15 17.39 20.36
C PRO A 303 9.88 15.98 19.78
N LEU A 304 8.62 15.48 19.72
CA LEU A 304 8.33 14.08 19.46
C LEU A 304 7.86 13.76 18.03
N GLY A 305 7.73 14.75 17.15
CA GLY A 305 7.22 14.59 15.80
C GLY A 305 5.74 14.97 15.66
N PRO A 306 5.13 14.76 14.48
CA PRO A 306 3.74 15.15 14.23
C PRO A 306 2.76 14.33 15.09
N PHE A 307 1.66 14.97 15.50
CA PHE A 307 0.63 14.34 16.32
C PHE A 307 -0.78 14.74 15.85
N LEU A 308 -1.44 15.76 16.46
CA LEU A 308 -2.79 16.19 16.07
C LEU A 308 -2.86 16.72 14.63
N ALA A 309 -1.74 17.17 14.09
CA ALA A 309 -1.63 17.62 12.72
C ALA A 309 -1.79 16.49 11.69
N LYS A 310 -1.68 15.23 12.10
CA LYS A 310 -1.69 14.05 11.22
C LYS A 310 -2.74 13.02 11.60
N ASN A 311 -2.98 12.82 12.90
CA ASN A 311 -3.80 11.72 13.40
C ASN A 311 -5.32 11.89 13.16
N PHE A 312 -5.76 12.95 12.49
CA PHE A 312 -7.17 13.21 12.25
C PHE A 312 -7.74 12.46 11.04
N ALA A 313 -6.95 12.17 10.02
CA ALA A 313 -7.36 11.36 8.87
C ALA A 313 -6.20 10.90 7.99
N THR A 314 -6.34 9.68 7.45
CA THR A 314 -5.58 9.15 6.31
C THR A 314 -6.56 8.45 5.39
N SER A 315 -6.57 8.77 4.09
CA SER A 315 -7.47 8.15 3.12
C SER A 315 -6.71 7.21 2.19
N ILE A 316 -7.24 6.02 1.92
CA ILE A 316 -6.60 5.03 1.04
C ILE A 316 -7.53 4.57 -0.09
N SER A 317 -6.95 4.14 -1.22
CA SER A 317 -7.72 3.45 -2.26
C SER A 317 -8.15 2.07 -1.76
N PRO A 318 -9.39 1.62 -2.09
CA PRO A 318 -9.94 0.41 -1.48
C PRO A 318 -9.49 -0.89 -2.16
N TRP A 319 -8.76 -0.80 -3.27
CA TRP A 319 -8.22 -1.92 -4.01
C TRP A 319 -6.72 -2.06 -3.79
N ILE A 320 -6.27 -3.18 -3.23
CA ILE A 320 -4.84 -3.49 -3.07
C ILE A 320 -4.32 -4.11 -4.36
N VAL A 321 -3.43 -3.42 -5.05
CA VAL A 321 -2.72 -3.94 -6.24
C VAL A 321 -1.53 -4.77 -5.76
N THR A 322 -1.51 -6.06 -6.10
CA THR A 322 -0.49 -6.98 -5.60
C THR A 322 0.90 -6.72 -6.17
N MET A 323 1.95 -7.09 -5.44
CA MET A 323 3.33 -6.99 -5.94
C MET A 323 3.54 -7.81 -7.22
N ASP A 324 2.83 -8.93 -7.39
CA ASP A 324 2.85 -9.72 -8.62
C ASP A 324 2.27 -8.95 -9.83
N ALA A 325 1.23 -8.13 -9.63
CA ALA A 325 0.68 -7.29 -10.70
C ALA A 325 1.64 -6.16 -11.10
N LEU A 326 2.44 -5.68 -10.17
CA LEU A 326 3.42 -4.60 -10.37
C LEU A 326 4.74 -5.07 -11.00
N GLU A 327 5.02 -6.38 -11.02
CA GLU A 327 6.29 -6.94 -11.52
C GLU A 327 6.69 -6.45 -12.93
N PRO A 328 5.76 -6.33 -13.92
CA PRO A 328 6.12 -5.82 -15.27
C PRO A 328 6.58 -4.37 -15.30
N PHE A 329 6.36 -3.61 -14.24
CA PHE A 329 6.67 -2.17 -14.14
C PHE A 329 7.86 -1.90 -13.21
N ARG A 330 8.58 -2.94 -12.83
CA ARG A 330 9.78 -2.89 -12.00
C ARG A 330 10.95 -2.25 -12.73
N ILE A 331 11.56 -1.25 -12.11
CA ILE A 331 12.68 -0.48 -12.64
C ILE A 331 13.82 -0.36 -11.63
N LYS A 332 14.95 0.17 -12.08
CA LYS A 332 16.05 0.55 -11.19
C LYS A 332 15.68 1.84 -10.44
N GLY A 333 15.88 1.84 -9.13
CA GLY A 333 15.67 3.03 -8.30
C GLY A 333 16.75 4.11 -8.48
N PRO A 334 16.56 5.28 -7.85
CA PRO A 334 17.56 6.35 -7.82
C PRO A 334 18.90 5.88 -7.26
N LYS A 335 19.98 6.54 -7.69
CA LYS A 335 21.30 6.32 -7.07
C LYS A 335 21.28 6.87 -5.64
N GLN A 336 21.63 6.02 -4.69
CA GLN A 336 21.81 6.44 -3.30
C GLN A 336 23.26 6.89 -3.07
N ASP A 337 23.43 8.08 -2.51
CA ASP A 337 24.72 8.67 -2.17
C ASP A 337 24.55 9.46 -0.87
N PRO A 338 25.28 9.08 0.22
CA PRO A 338 26.25 7.98 0.31
C PRO A 338 25.60 6.59 0.15
N ASN A 339 26.43 5.56 -0.13
CA ASN A 339 25.93 4.17 -0.14
C ASN A 339 25.36 3.84 1.25
N PRO A 340 24.17 3.22 1.32
CA PRO A 340 23.60 2.78 2.58
C PRO A 340 24.51 1.76 3.29
N LEU A 341 24.32 1.63 4.60
CA LEU A 341 24.97 0.56 5.38
C LEU A 341 24.51 -0.83 4.85
N PRO A 342 25.32 -1.88 5.06
CA PRO A 342 25.10 -3.21 4.47
C PRO A 342 23.68 -3.77 4.64
N TYR A 343 23.00 -3.52 5.78
CA TYR A 343 21.67 -4.03 6.05
C TYR A 343 20.56 -3.37 5.17
N LEU A 344 20.86 -2.24 4.52
CA LEU A 344 19.95 -1.54 3.59
C LEU A 344 20.41 -1.60 2.13
N GLN A 345 21.54 -2.26 1.83
CA GLN A 345 22.02 -2.34 0.46
C GLN A 345 21.15 -3.26 -0.39
N GLN A 346 20.66 -2.75 -1.51
CA GLN A 346 19.89 -3.50 -2.50
C GLN A 346 20.63 -3.58 -3.83
N LYS A 347 20.37 -4.65 -4.59
CA LYS A 347 20.89 -4.87 -5.95
C LYS A 347 19.73 -5.05 -6.92
N GLY A 348 19.95 -4.65 -8.18
CA GLY A 348 18.99 -4.87 -9.24
C GLY A 348 17.90 -3.82 -9.33
N LYS A 349 16.70 -4.24 -9.71
CA LYS A 349 15.50 -3.39 -9.85
C LYS A 349 14.66 -3.49 -8.58
N HIS A 350 14.45 -2.40 -7.91
CA HIS A 350 13.74 -2.34 -6.62
C HIS A 350 12.80 -1.12 -6.49
N ALA A 351 12.55 -0.45 -7.59
CA ALA A 351 11.57 0.63 -7.71
C ALA A 351 10.51 0.27 -8.75
N TYR A 352 9.43 1.02 -8.78
CA TYR A 352 8.30 0.81 -9.68
C TYR A 352 7.96 2.10 -10.41
N ASP A 353 7.65 1.99 -11.71
CA ASP A 353 7.20 3.12 -12.55
C ASP A 353 5.68 3.26 -12.40
N ILE A 354 5.26 4.00 -11.36
CA ILE A 354 3.86 4.29 -11.07
C ILE A 354 3.64 5.78 -11.29
N ASN A 355 2.85 6.14 -12.30
CA ASN A 355 2.45 7.52 -12.55
C ASN A 355 1.38 7.91 -11.53
N LEU A 356 1.51 9.10 -10.97
CA LEU A 356 0.64 9.63 -9.93
C LEU A 356 0.14 11.00 -10.32
N GLU A 357 -1.15 11.25 -10.09
CA GLU A 357 -1.81 12.51 -10.38
C GLU A 357 -2.60 12.98 -9.17
N VAL A 358 -2.58 14.28 -8.90
CA VAL A 358 -3.45 14.91 -7.90
C VAL A 358 -4.26 16.02 -8.55
N ALA A 359 -5.55 16.02 -8.30
CA ALA A 359 -6.47 17.09 -8.66
C ALA A 359 -7.21 17.62 -7.44
N ILE A 360 -7.60 18.89 -7.50
CA ILE A 360 -8.55 19.51 -6.57
C ILE A 360 -9.81 19.86 -7.35
N GLU A 361 -10.94 19.42 -6.82
CA GLU A 361 -12.27 19.77 -7.30
C GLU A 361 -12.93 20.73 -6.29
N PRO A 362 -13.01 22.03 -6.60
CA PRO A 362 -13.76 22.98 -5.78
C PRO A 362 -15.26 22.66 -5.78
N GLU A 363 -15.97 23.08 -4.74
CA GLU A 363 -17.43 22.89 -4.69
C GLU A 363 -18.12 23.51 -5.91
N ASN A 364 -18.91 22.71 -6.63
CA ASN A 364 -19.64 23.09 -7.85
C ASN A 364 -18.75 23.53 -9.03
N ALA A 365 -17.50 23.08 -9.10
CA ALA A 365 -16.58 23.39 -10.20
C ALA A 365 -15.89 22.13 -10.72
N GLU A 366 -15.27 22.23 -11.89
CA GLU A 366 -14.49 21.11 -12.45
C GLU A 366 -13.17 20.91 -11.73
N ALA A 367 -12.75 19.66 -11.59
CA ALA A 367 -11.45 19.31 -11.04
C ALA A 367 -10.28 19.91 -11.85
N THR A 368 -9.30 20.44 -11.16
CA THR A 368 -8.05 20.96 -11.72
C THR A 368 -6.90 20.05 -11.31
N VAL A 369 -6.22 19.45 -12.28
CA VAL A 369 -4.97 18.71 -12.02
C VAL A 369 -3.89 19.68 -11.60
N ILE A 370 -3.30 19.46 -10.43
CA ILE A 370 -2.31 20.33 -9.81
C ILE A 370 -0.94 19.70 -9.67
N SER A 371 -0.86 18.36 -9.71
CA SER A 371 0.42 17.64 -9.65
C SER A 371 0.40 16.40 -10.51
N ASN A 372 1.55 16.12 -11.14
CA ASN A 372 1.85 14.89 -11.86
C ASN A 372 3.22 14.38 -11.39
N SER A 373 3.22 13.39 -10.51
CA SER A 373 4.41 12.80 -9.93
C SER A 373 4.62 11.33 -10.37
N ASN A 374 5.60 10.67 -9.80
CA ASN A 374 5.84 9.26 -10.07
C ASN A 374 6.55 8.60 -8.87
N PHE A 375 6.12 7.40 -8.49
CA PHE A 375 6.69 6.65 -7.37
C PHE A 375 8.18 6.30 -7.56
N LYS A 376 8.68 6.27 -8.79
CA LYS A 376 10.11 6.02 -9.10
C LYS A 376 11.08 7.03 -8.49
N TYR A 377 10.58 8.19 -8.06
CA TYR A 377 11.40 9.23 -7.41
C TYR A 377 11.75 8.90 -5.95
N MET A 378 11.14 7.87 -5.37
CA MET A 378 11.41 7.49 -3.98
C MET A 378 12.87 7.10 -3.79
N TYR A 379 13.57 7.79 -2.88
CA TYR A 379 14.99 7.54 -2.58
C TYR A 379 15.16 6.24 -1.77
N TRP A 380 14.30 6.01 -0.77
CA TRP A 380 14.24 4.78 0.00
C TRP A 380 13.13 3.88 -0.55
N SER A 381 13.49 2.64 -0.89
CA SER A 381 12.51 1.67 -1.39
C SER A 381 11.67 1.07 -0.27
N MET A 382 10.52 0.48 -0.59
CA MET A 382 9.66 -0.24 0.36
C MET A 382 10.43 -1.35 1.10
N SER A 383 11.27 -2.11 0.41
CA SER A 383 12.10 -3.15 1.04
C SER A 383 13.09 -2.57 2.04
N GLN A 384 13.65 -1.38 1.77
CA GLN A 384 14.53 -0.69 2.72
C GLN A 384 13.75 -0.15 3.92
N GLN A 385 12.55 0.37 3.69
CA GLN A 385 11.65 0.82 4.76
C GLN A 385 11.31 -0.34 5.71
N LEU A 386 10.86 -1.48 5.17
CA LEU A 386 10.50 -2.66 5.96
C LEU A 386 11.72 -3.27 6.68
N ALA A 387 12.86 -3.38 6.00
CA ALA A 387 14.09 -3.88 6.61
C ALA A 387 14.59 -2.98 7.75
N HIS A 388 14.48 -1.65 7.59
CA HIS A 388 14.82 -0.71 8.65
C HIS A 388 13.85 -0.79 9.82
N HIS A 389 12.54 -0.84 9.53
CA HIS A 389 11.48 -0.96 10.54
C HIS A 389 11.68 -2.16 11.47
N THR A 390 12.12 -3.29 10.91
CA THR A 390 12.30 -4.53 11.67
C THR A 390 13.73 -4.74 12.18
N SER A 391 14.67 -3.85 11.86
CA SER A 391 16.10 -4.03 12.20
C SER A 391 16.39 -4.15 13.70
N ASN A 392 15.53 -3.60 14.54
CA ASN A 392 15.59 -3.69 16.00
C ASN A 392 14.79 -4.86 16.58
N GLY A 393 14.19 -5.71 15.72
CA GLY A 393 13.33 -6.82 16.12
C GLY A 393 11.85 -6.44 16.32
N CYS A 394 11.41 -5.27 15.83
CA CYS A 394 10.00 -4.91 15.82
C CYS A 394 9.20 -5.93 15.01
N ARG A 395 8.08 -6.40 15.56
CA ARG A 395 7.19 -7.33 14.89
C ARG A 395 6.33 -6.58 13.86
N VAL A 396 6.05 -7.24 12.73
CA VAL A 396 5.09 -6.80 11.70
C VAL A 396 4.02 -7.88 11.55
N ASN A 397 2.76 -7.46 11.48
CA ASN A 397 1.60 -8.35 11.40
C ASN A 397 0.94 -8.25 10.02
N SER A 398 0.08 -9.23 9.72
CA SER A 398 -0.77 -9.20 8.54
C SER A 398 -1.74 -8.02 8.59
N GLY A 399 -1.75 -7.21 7.54
CA GLY A 399 -2.59 -6.02 7.46
C GLY A 399 -1.97 -4.74 8.00
N ASP A 400 -0.78 -4.76 8.62
CA ASP A 400 -0.07 -3.52 8.97
C ASP A 400 0.23 -2.73 7.70
N MET A 401 0.13 -1.41 7.78
CA MET A 401 0.35 -0.50 6.67
C MET A 401 1.59 0.37 6.87
N MET A 402 2.35 0.56 5.81
CA MET A 402 3.49 1.46 5.78
C MET A 402 3.33 2.48 4.66
N GLY A 403 3.21 3.77 5.02
CA GLY A 403 3.19 4.90 4.09
C GLY A 403 4.60 5.22 3.58
N SER A 404 4.68 5.61 2.33
CA SER A 404 5.96 5.94 1.68
C SER A 404 6.57 7.24 2.15
N GLY A 405 5.78 8.12 2.73
CA GLY A 405 6.05 9.55 2.78
C GLY A 405 5.69 10.24 1.46
N THR A 406 5.46 11.53 1.52
CA THR A 406 5.07 12.38 0.39
C THR A 406 5.97 12.16 -0.83
N ILE A 407 5.36 11.91 -2.00
CA ILE A 407 6.06 11.59 -3.25
C ILE A 407 6.19 12.84 -4.11
N SER A 408 7.34 13.50 -4.04
CA SER A 408 7.67 14.63 -4.90
C SER A 408 8.72 14.26 -5.93
N GLY A 409 8.57 14.78 -7.13
CA GLY A 409 9.55 14.68 -8.20
C GLY A 409 10.41 15.95 -8.36
N PRO A 410 11.30 15.99 -9.35
CA PRO A 410 12.33 17.04 -9.49
C PRO A 410 11.79 18.38 -10.01
N THR A 411 10.54 18.45 -10.45
CA THR A 411 9.96 19.66 -11.06
C THR A 411 8.76 20.18 -10.26
N PRO A 412 8.48 21.49 -10.26
CA PRO A 412 7.40 22.07 -9.46
C PRO A 412 6.02 21.44 -9.68
N ASN A 413 5.70 21.00 -10.90
CA ASN A 413 4.44 20.32 -11.23
C ASN A 413 4.40 18.84 -10.80
N SER A 414 5.43 18.36 -10.13
CA SER A 414 5.52 16.99 -9.60
C SER A 414 5.66 16.94 -8.07
N TYR A 415 5.41 18.05 -7.39
CA TYR A 415 5.42 18.08 -5.93
C TYR A 415 4.18 17.43 -5.34
N GLY A 416 4.37 16.69 -4.25
CA GLY A 416 3.35 15.85 -3.63
C GLY A 416 2.51 16.49 -2.55
N SER A 417 2.62 17.82 -2.33
CA SER A 417 1.85 18.53 -1.31
C SER A 417 1.56 19.99 -1.70
N MET A 418 0.50 20.59 -1.15
CA MET A 418 0.21 22.02 -1.32
C MET A 418 1.31 22.88 -0.70
N LEU A 419 1.89 22.42 0.41
CA LEU A 419 3.03 23.10 1.05
C LEU A 419 4.14 23.37 0.06
N GLU A 420 4.48 22.39 -0.79
CA GLU A 420 5.52 22.54 -1.82
C GLU A 420 4.99 23.26 -3.06
N LEU A 421 3.84 22.88 -3.60
CA LEU A 421 3.24 23.46 -4.80
C LEU A 421 3.04 24.97 -4.67
N THR A 422 2.60 25.43 -3.50
CA THR A 422 2.36 26.85 -3.24
C THR A 422 3.54 27.54 -2.53
N TRP A 423 4.61 26.80 -2.25
CA TRP A 423 5.76 27.30 -1.48
C TRP A 423 5.34 27.94 -0.17
N ASN A 424 4.62 27.15 0.65
CA ASN A 424 4.03 27.59 1.93
C ASN A 424 3.05 28.78 1.75
N GLY A 425 2.17 28.68 0.75
CA GLY A 425 1.12 29.66 0.46
C GLY A 425 1.59 30.98 -0.18
N LYS A 426 2.86 31.09 -0.60
CA LYS A 426 3.39 32.29 -1.28
C LYS A 426 2.92 32.38 -2.74
N ASN A 427 2.77 31.25 -3.40
CA ASN A 427 2.42 31.13 -4.82
C ASN A 427 1.10 30.37 -4.95
N PRO A 428 -0.09 31.04 -4.87
CA PRO A 428 -1.37 30.35 -4.99
C PRO A 428 -1.52 29.66 -6.35
N ILE A 429 -2.20 28.50 -6.35
CA ILE A 429 -2.57 27.79 -7.57
C ILE A 429 -3.94 28.29 -8.05
N VAL A 430 -4.04 28.65 -9.33
CA VAL A 430 -5.30 29.07 -9.95
C VAL A 430 -6.04 27.84 -10.45
N MET A 431 -7.27 27.63 -9.97
CA MET A 431 -8.18 26.58 -10.41
C MET A 431 -8.84 26.92 -11.76
N LYS A 432 -9.51 25.95 -12.40
CA LYS A 432 -10.25 26.15 -13.66
C LYS A 432 -11.36 27.20 -13.53
N ASP A 433 -12.00 27.29 -12.37
CA ASP A 433 -13.02 28.29 -12.05
C ASP A 433 -12.44 29.66 -11.70
N LYS A 434 -11.12 29.81 -11.80
CA LYS A 434 -10.31 31.00 -11.49
C LYS A 434 -10.24 31.37 -10.00
N SER A 435 -10.74 30.53 -9.11
CA SER A 435 -10.46 30.64 -7.69
C SER A 435 -8.99 30.23 -7.40
N GLU A 436 -8.44 30.73 -6.29
CA GLU A 436 -7.07 30.44 -5.90
C GLU A 436 -7.01 29.49 -4.69
N ARG A 437 -6.00 28.62 -4.68
CA ARG A 437 -5.72 27.74 -3.54
C ARG A 437 -4.29 27.93 -3.06
N LYS A 438 -4.16 28.26 -1.77
CA LYS A 438 -2.88 28.18 -1.02
C LYS A 438 -2.77 26.87 -0.28
N PHE A 439 -3.87 26.45 0.28
CA PHE A 439 -4.16 25.18 0.97
C PHE A 439 -5.56 24.72 0.59
N ILE A 440 -5.98 23.56 1.07
CA ILE A 440 -7.30 22.99 0.79
C ILE A 440 -8.38 23.78 1.54
N ASN A 441 -9.40 24.23 0.85
CA ASN A 441 -10.56 24.88 1.42
C ASN A 441 -11.66 23.90 1.84
N ASP A 442 -12.56 24.34 2.73
CA ASP A 442 -13.75 23.57 3.03
C ASP A 442 -14.57 23.33 1.74
N ASN A 443 -15.11 22.13 1.61
CA ASN A 443 -15.85 21.59 0.48
C ASN A 443 -15.00 21.32 -0.80
N ASP A 444 -13.70 21.54 -0.81
CA ASP A 444 -12.86 21.00 -1.86
C ASP A 444 -12.77 19.47 -1.72
N THR A 445 -12.77 18.78 -2.85
CA THR A 445 -12.43 17.35 -2.94
C THR A 445 -11.01 17.18 -3.48
N VAL A 446 -10.17 16.45 -2.75
CA VAL A 446 -8.85 16.04 -3.23
C VAL A 446 -8.99 14.68 -3.90
N ILE A 447 -8.52 14.58 -5.14
CA ILE A 447 -8.59 13.36 -5.96
C ILE A 447 -7.17 12.94 -6.35
N MET A 448 -6.77 11.75 -5.93
CA MET A 448 -5.49 11.15 -6.31
C MET A 448 -5.73 9.94 -7.19
N LYS A 449 -4.94 9.80 -8.25
CA LYS A 449 -4.95 8.65 -9.16
C LYS A 449 -3.55 8.10 -9.34
N GLY A 450 -3.46 6.79 -9.57
CA GLY A 450 -2.19 6.12 -9.81
C GLY A 450 -2.34 5.00 -10.82
N PHE A 451 -1.37 4.91 -11.75
CA PHE A 451 -1.35 3.84 -12.73
C PHE A 451 0.07 3.50 -13.21
N CYS A 452 0.24 2.26 -13.58
CA CYS A 452 1.42 1.77 -14.29
C CYS A 452 1.06 1.53 -15.76
N LYS A 453 1.97 1.85 -16.67
CA LYS A 453 1.77 1.62 -18.11
C LYS A 453 3.08 1.28 -18.79
N ASN A 454 3.06 0.24 -19.61
CA ASN A 454 4.10 -0.08 -20.56
C ASN A 454 3.49 -0.21 -21.98
N ASN A 455 4.23 -0.73 -22.94
CA ASN A 455 3.76 -0.87 -24.31
C ASN A 455 2.63 -1.90 -24.50
N GLU A 456 2.37 -2.75 -23.50
CA GLU A 456 1.46 -3.89 -23.63
C GLU A 456 0.27 -3.81 -22.68
N VAL A 457 0.47 -3.27 -21.46
CA VAL A 457 -0.53 -3.31 -20.40
C VAL A 457 -0.54 -1.99 -19.63
N ARG A 458 -1.75 -1.57 -19.23
CA ARG A 458 -2.00 -0.53 -18.23
C ARG A 458 -2.71 -1.19 -17.04
N ILE A 459 -2.28 -0.91 -15.81
CA ILE A 459 -2.98 -1.26 -14.57
C ILE A 459 -3.03 -0.03 -13.66
N GLY A 460 -4.04 0.08 -12.83
CA GLY A 460 -4.15 1.22 -11.91
C GLY A 460 -4.64 0.80 -10.52
N PHE A 461 -4.68 1.79 -9.63
CA PHE A 461 -5.01 1.63 -8.21
C PHE A 461 -6.43 2.11 -7.89
N GLY A 462 -7.17 2.56 -8.90
CA GLY A 462 -8.40 3.34 -8.70
C GLY A 462 -8.06 4.76 -8.27
N GLU A 463 -8.84 5.30 -7.35
CA GLU A 463 -8.63 6.66 -6.85
C GLU A 463 -8.79 6.75 -5.33
N VAL A 464 -8.14 7.75 -4.75
CA VAL A 464 -8.47 8.30 -3.44
C VAL A 464 -9.16 9.62 -3.66
N SER A 465 -10.43 9.69 -3.33
CA SER A 465 -11.26 10.90 -3.47
C SER A 465 -11.92 11.18 -2.14
N SER A 466 -11.57 12.30 -1.49
CA SER A 466 -12.15 12.66 -0.20
C SER A 466 -12.39 14.16 -0.11
N LYS A 467 -13.61 14.53 0.31
CA LYS A 467 -14.04 15.91 0.50
C LYS A 467 -13.64 16.43 1.88
N LEU A 468 -13.05 17.61 1.94
CA LEU A 468 -12.82 18.30 3.21
C LEU A 468 -14.11 19.02 3.66
N LEU A 469 -14.67 18.61 4.78
CA LEU A 469 -15.80 19.26 5.41
C LEU A 469 -15.35 20.34 6.40
N PRO A 470 -16.20 21.35 6.70
CA PRO A 470 -15.97 22.29 7.81
C PRO A 470 -15.68 21.57 9.12
N PRO A 471 -15.07 22.26 10.11
CA PRO A 471 -14.81 21.68 11.41
C PRO A 471 -16.10 21.25 12.08
N PHE A 472 -16.05 20.10 12.75
CA PHE A 472 -17.17 19.64 13.56
C PHE A 472 -17.29 20.50 14.82
N VAL A 473 -18.34 21.27 14.94
CA VAL A 473 -18.62 22.09 16.12
C VAL A 473 -19.76 21.44 16.88
N ARG A 474 -19.52 21.15 18.15
CA ARG A 474 -20.56 20.67 19.06
C ARG A 474 -21.32 21.82 19.69
#